data_c37b00d47e8d6410d14311bb6a948090
#
_entry.id   c37b00d47e8d6410d14311bb6a948090
#
_cell.length_a   1.000
_cell.length_b   1.000
_cell.length_c   1.000
_cell.angle_alpha   90.00
_cell.angle_beta   90.00
_cell.angle_gamma   90.00
#
_symmetry.space_group_name_H-M   'P 1'
#
loop_
_entity.id
_entity.type
_entity.pdbx_description
1 polymer ?
#
loop_
_entity_poly.entity_id
_entity_poly.type
_entity_poly.pdbx_seq_one_letter_code
_entity_poly.pdbx_strand_id
1 'polypeptide(L)'
;FNNWYPQYKRIAAILGDLTFTITRRAFLTIAQLVKPDVPSWSYLSSYDYGTPILGTFHGSDILQVFYGIWPDYASQAFHSYYFSFVYDLDPNSRSSDFMDWPQWSANQTLMNFFNNHGALLADNFRQDTFDFLLSNVGSFHI
;
A
#
# COMPACT_ATOMS: atom_id res chain seq x y z
N PHE A 1 -13.26 21.27 2.52
CA PHE A 1 -14.18 20.15 2.75
C PHE A 1 -14.30 19.75 4.21
N ASN A 2 -13.25 19.87 5.04
CA ASN A 2 -13.36 19.67 6.48
C ASN A 2 -14.40 20.59 7.15
N ASN A 3 -14.69 21.76 6.54
CA ASN A 3 -15.73 22.66 7.04
C ASN A 3 -17.16 22.20 6.69
N TRP A 4 -17.33 21.41 5.61
CA TRP A 4 -18.63 20.87 5.21
C TRP A 4 -18.89 19.51 5.88
N TYR A 5 -17.83 18.71 6.04
CA TYR A 5 -17.89 17.38 6.67
C TYR A 5 -16.70 17.22 7.63
N PRO A 6 -16.72 17.89 8.78
CA PRO A 6 -15.53 18.04 9.65
C PRO A 6 -14.97 16.71 10.18
N GLN A 7 -15.78 15.65 10.21
CA GLN A 7 -15.33 14.33 10.68
C GLN A 7 -15.00 13.35 9.54
N TYR A 8 -15.24 13.73 8.28
CA TYR A 8 -15.07 12.81 7.15
C TYR A 8 -13.66 12.22 7.06
N LYS A 9 -12.63 13.06 7.03
CA LYS A 9 -11.24 12.59 6.92
C LYS A 9 -10.80 11.77 8.13
N ARG A 10 -11.31 12.09 9.31
CA ARG A 10 -11.02 11.34 10.53
C ARG A 10 -11.63 9.93 10.46
N ILE A 11 -12.89 9.82 10.08
CA ILE A 11 -13.57 8.53 9.93
C ILE A 11 -12.94 7.73 8.80
N ALA A 12 -12.66 8.34 7.66
CA ALA A 12 -11.99 7.70 6.54
C ALA A 12 -10.61 7.14 6.93
N ALA A 13 -9.84 7.89 7.73
CA ALA A 13 -8.54 7.43 8.23
C ALA A 13 -8.69 6.22 9.18
N ILE A 14 -9.63 6.27 10.13
CA ILE A 14 -9.90 5.16 11.06
C ILE A 14 -10.31 3.90 10.28
N LEU A 15 -11.27 4.01 9.37
CA LEU A 15 -11.72 2.88 8.56
C LEU A 15 -10.61 2.36 7.64
N GLY A 16 -9.85 3.24 7.02
CA GLY A 16 -8.72 2.87 6.17
C GLY A 16 -7.63 2.13 6.94
N ASP A 17 -7.33 2.57 8.15
CA ASP A 17 -6.35 1.90 9.01
C ASP A 17 -6.86 0.52 9.44
N LEU A 18 -8.08 0.42 9.94
CA LEU A 18 -8.66 -0.85 10.39
C LEU A 18 -8.83 -1.86 9.26
N THR A 19 -9.26 -1.41 8.09
CA THR A 19 -9.61 -2.33 6.99
C THR A 19 -8.39 -2.71 6.15
N PHE A 20 -7.47 -1.77 5.92
CA PHE A 20 -6.40 -1.96 4.95
C PHE A 20 -4.99 -1.87 5.56
N THR A 21 -4.63 -0.75 6.16
CA THR A 21 -3.24 -0.48 6.54
C THR A 21 -2.75 -1.44 7.60
N ILE A 22 -3.47 -1.55 8.71
CA ILE A 22 -3.08 -2.36 9.87
C ILE A 22 -3.27 -3.84 9.57
N THR A 23 -4.37 -4.21 8.93
CA THR A 23 -4.67 -5.59 8.56
C THR A 23 -3.62 -6.15 7.59
N ARG A 24 -3.22 -5.37 6.56
CA ARG A 24 -2.14 -5.74 5.65
C ARG A 24 -0.83 -5.99 6.39
N ARG A 25 -0.45 -5.07 7.30
CA ARG A 25 0.79 -5.19 8.08
C ARG A 25 0.74 -6.41 9.00
N ALA A 26 -0.36 -6.63 9.70
CA ALA A 26 -0.55 -7.81 10.54
C ALA A 26 -0.42 -9.11 9.73
N PHE A 27 -1.07 -9.17 8.55
CA PHE A 27 -0.94 -10.31 7.64
C PHE A 27 0.51 -10.57 7.24
N LEU A 28 1.24 -9.55 6.81
CA LEU A 28 2.64 -9.70 6.40
C LEU A 28 3.53 -10.13 7.56
N THR A 29 3.32 -9.59 8.75
CA THR A 29 4.04 -9.98 9.96
C THR A 29 3.82 -11.46 10.29
N ILE A 30 2.57 -11.91 10.26
CA ILE A 30 2.23 -13.32 10.51
C ILE A 30 2.78 -14.21 9.40
N ALA A 31 2.63 -13.81 8.15
CA ALA A 31 3.13 -14.57 7.01
C ALA A 31 4.64 -14.81 7.10
N GLN A 32 5.41 -13.80 7.49
CA GLN A 32 6.84 -13.94 7.72
C GLN A 32 7.20 -14.89 8.87
N LEU A 33 6.42 -14.88 9.96
CA LEU A 33 6.65 -15.80 11.07
C LEU A 33 6.38 -17.26 10.69
N VAL A 34 5.35 -17.48 9.86
CA VAL A 34 4.90 -18.84 9.46
C VAL A 34 5.67 -19.36 8.25
N LYS A 35 6.02 -18.51 7.32
CA LYS A 35 6.68 -18.83 6.04
C LYS A 35 7.74 -17.79 5.68
N PRO A 36 8.86 -17.73 6.40
CA PRO A 36 9.89 -16.70 6.18
C PRO A 36 10.56 -16.77 4.80
N ASP A 37 10.53 -17.94 4.16
CA ASP A 37 11.14 -18.16 2.85
C ASP A 37 10.26 -17.66 1.67
N VAL A 38 9.02 -17.26 1.94
CA VAL A 38 8.13 -16.73 0.90
C VAL A 38 8.37 -15.23 0.76
N PRO A 39 8.92 -14.78 -0.38
CA PRO A 39 9.15 -13.36 -0.58
C PRO A 39 7.82 -12.59 -0.67
N SER A 40 7.80 -11.39 -0.14
CA SER A 40 6.63 -10.54 -0.15
C SER A 40 7.00 -9.08 -0.44
N TRP A 41 6.16 -8.41 -1.19
CA TRP A 41 6.27 -6.98 -1.51
C TRP A 41 4.98 -6.29 -1.13
N SER A 42 5.08 -5.05 -0.75
CA SER A 42 3.90 -4.29 -0.36
C SER A 42 4.03 -2.84 -0.80
N TYR A 43 2.91 -2.20 -1.09
CA TYR A 43 2.89 -0.82 -1.55
C TYR A 43 1.82 0.03 -0.87
N LEU A 44 2.00 1.32 -0.97
CA LEU A 44 1.01 2.35 -0.74
C LEU A 44 0.78 3.11 -2.04
N SER A 45 -0.46 3.25 -2.46
CA SER A 45 -0.80 4.15 -3.57
C SER A 45 -1.10 5.54 -3.02
N SER A 46 -0.29 6.52 -3.41
CA SER A 46 -0.51 7.94 -3.13
C SER A 46 -0.86 8.70 -4.40
N TYR A 47 -1.25 7.98 -5.44
CA TYR A 47 -1.70 8.53 -6.69
C TYR A 47 -2.87 9.50 -6.46
N ASP A 48 -2.74 10.71 -6.99
CA ASP A 48 -3.75 11.77 -6.85
C ASP A 48 -4.22 12.07 -5.42
N TYR A 49 -3.33 11.92 -4.43
CA TYR A 49 -3.65 12.22 -3.03
C TYR A 49 -4.17 13.65 -2.81
N GLY A 50 -3.86 14.57 -3.75
CA GLY A 50 -4.35 15.95 -3.76
C GLY A 50 -5.74 16.14 -4.36
N THR A 51 -6.38 15.09 -4.89
CA THR A 51 -7.73 15.19 -5.46
C THR A 51 -8.72 15.71 -4.42
N PRO A 52 -9.51 16.75 -4.76
CA PRO A 52 -10.48 17.31 -3.82
C PRO A 52 -11.46 16.26 -3.30
N ILE A 53 -11.76 16.32 -2.02
CA ILE A 53 -12.69 15.46 -1.27
C ILE A 53 -12.11 14.07 -1.00
N LEU A 54 -11.90 13.26 -2.04
CA LEU A 54 -11.55 11.85 -1.88
C LEU A 54 -10.05 11.63 -1.64
N GLY A 55 -9.18 12.39 -2.31
CA GLY A 55 -7.77 12.06 -2.37
C GLY A 55 -7.55 10.71 -3.05
N THR A 56 -6.55 9.96 -2.65
CA THR A 56 -6.41 8.56 -3.02
C THR A 56 -7.43 7.73 -2.22
N PHE A 57 -8.20 6.89 -2.88
CA PHE A 57 -9.27 6.10 -2.26
C PHE A 57 -9.15 4.62 -2.65
N HIS A 58 -9.84 3.77 -1.91
CA HIS A 58 -9.84 2.33 -2.16
C HIS A 58 -10.25 2.00 -3.60
N GLY A 59 -9.42 1.24 -4.29
CA GLY A 59 -9.62 0.84 -5.68
C GLY A 59 -9.19 1.88 -6.72
N SER A 60 -8.67 3.06 -6.32
CA SER A 60 -8.18 4.04 -7.28
C SER A 60 -6.96 3.55 -8.09
N ASP A 61 -6.21 2.62 -7.55
CA ASP A 61 -5.08 1.94 -8.22
C ASP A 61 -5.50 0.97 -9.33
N ILE A 62 -6.73 0.47 -9.30
CA ILE A 62 -7.27 -0.42 -10.34
C ILE A 62 -7.17 0.20 -11.73
N LEU A 63 -7.40 1.50 -11.84
CA LEU A 63 -7.33 2.22 -13.10
C LEU A 63 -5.92 2.24 -13.67
N GLN A 64 -4.90 2.36 -12.83
CA GLN A 64 -3.50 2.32 -13.25
C GLN A 64 -3.07 0.89 -13.56
N VAL A 65 -3.43 -0.08 -12.71
CA VAL A 65 -2.99 -1.48 -12.85
C VAL A 65 -3.59 -2.14 -14.09
N PHE A 66 -4.88 -1.97 -14.34
CA PHE A 66 -5.58 -2.72 -15.40
C PHE A 66 -5.88 -1.93 -16.66
N TYR A 67 -6.05 -0.63 -16.57
CA TYR A 67 -6.52 0.17 -17.69
C TYR A 67 -5.47 1.13 -18.24
N GLY A 68 -4.38 1.37 -17.51
CA GLY A 68 -3.36 2.36 -17.90
C GLY A 68 -3.94 3.76 -18.09
N ILE A 69 -5.02 4.08 -17.36
CA ILE A 69 -5.66 5.38 -17.45
C ILE A 69 -4.71 6.41 -16.88
N TRP A 70 -4.57 7.54 -17.63
CA TRP A 70 -3.51 8.49 -17.44
C TRP A 70 -2.14 7.80 -17.52
N PRO A 71 -1.52 7.72 -18.69
CA PRO A 71 -0.23 7.05 -18.91
C PRO A 71 0.91 7.87 -18.28
N ASP A 72 0.90 7.92 -16.96
CA ASP A 72 1.91 8.57 -16.13
C ASP A 72 2.85 7.54 -15.51
N TYR A 73 3.75 7.99 -14.66
CA TYR A 73 4.71 7.14 -13.97
C TYR A 73 4.02 6.00 -13.21
N ALA A 74 2.96 6.30 -12.44
CA ALA A 74 2.29 5.30 -11.60
C ALA A 74 1.72 4.17 -12.47
N SER A 75 1.01 4.50 -13.54
CA SER A 75 0.43 3.54 -14.46
C SER A 75 1.50 2.64 -15.11
N GLN A 76 2.57 3.23 -15.62
CA GLN A 76 3.66 2.50 -16.26
C GLN A 76 4.41 1.62 -15.26
N ALA A 77 4.67 2.12 -14.06
CA ALA A 77 5.35 1.38 -13.01
C ALA A 77 4.50 0.20 -12.51
N PHE A 78 3.21 0.41 -12.24
CA PHE A 78 2.29 -0.68 -11.87
C PHE A 78 2.26 -1.78 -12.93
N HIS A 79 2.11 -1.44 -14.20
CA HIS A 79 2.14 -2.43 -15.28
C HIS A 79 3.45 -3.21 -15.29
N SER A 80 4.57 -2.51 -15.24
CA SER A 80 5.89 -3.15 -15.26
C SER A 80 6.07 -4.13 -14.11
N TYR A 81 5.81 -3.71 -12.87
CA TYR A 81 5.96 -4.57 -11.70
C TYR A 81 4.96 -5.73 -11.68
N TYR A 82 3.70 -5.50 -12.03
CA TYR A 82 2.70 -6.56 -12.01
C TYR A 82 2.97 -7.60 -13.09
N PHE A 83 3.34 -7.20 -14.30
CA PHE A 83 3.72 -8.17 -15.35
C PHE A 83 4.98 -8.94 -14.96
N SER A 84 6.00 -8.26 -14.42
CA SER A 84 7.19 -8.92 -13.91
C SER A 84 6.84 -9.97 -12.87
N PHE A 85 6.01 -9.61 -11.89
CA PHE A 85 5.60 -10.52 -10.83
C PHE A 85 4.79 -11.71 -11.36
N VAL A 86 3.87 -11.49 -12.30
CA VAL A 86 3.05 -12.58 -12.89
C VAL A 86 3.90 -13.57 -13.66
N TYR A 87 4.94 -13.09 -14.37
CA TYR A 87 5.78 -13.97 -15.17
C TYR A 87 6.90 -14.65 -14.38
N ASP A 88 7.49 -13.94 -13.44
CA ASP A 88 8.76 -14.35 -12.81
C ASP A 88 8.66 -14.47 -11.28
N LEU A 89 7.52 -14.16 -10.66
CA LEU A 89 7.31 -14.10 -9.21
C LEU A 89 8.23 -13.09 -8.50
N ASP A 90 8.76 -12.13 -9.25
CA ASP A 90 9.59 -11.03 -8.76
C ASP A 90 9.18 -9.74 -9.51
N PRO A 91 8.71 -8.70 -8.81
CA PRO A 91 8.30 -7.46 -9.47
C PRO A 91 9.46 -6.72 -10.14
N ASN A 92 10.71 -7.00 -9.74
CA ASN A 92 11.89 -6.31 -10.26
C ASN A 92 12.47 -6.95 -11.53
N SER A 93 12.12 -8.20 -11.84
CA SER A 93 12.81 -9.00 -12.87
C SER A 93 12.84 -8.35 -14.27
N ARG A 94 11.82 -7.54 -14.59
CA ARG A 94 11.67 -6.86 -15.90
C ARG A 94 11.40 -5.35 -15.76
N SER A 95 11.66 -4.79 -14.61
CA SER A 95 11.27 -3.41 -14.26
C SER A 95 12.47 -2.47 -14.10
N SER A 96 13.55 -2.70 -14.87
CA SER A 96 14.82 -1.97 -14.77
C SER A 96 14.71 -0.45 -14.98
N ASP A 97 13.62 0.02 -15.59
CA ASP A 97 13.38 1.45 -15.81
C ASP A 97 12.79 2.15 -14.59
N PHE A 98 12.45 1.38 -13.56
CA PHE A 98 11.81 1.88 -12.35
C PHE A 98 12.68 1.60 -11.13
N MET A 99 12.33 2.22 -10.00
CA MET A 99 13.00 2.02 -8.73
C MET A 99 12.93 0.54 -8.30
N ASP A 100 14.02 0.00 -7.76
CA ASP A 100 13.99 -1.35 -7.19
C ASP A 100 12.98 -1.43 -6.04
N TRP A 101 12.05 -2.39 -6.13
CA TRP A 101 11.02 -2.61 -5.14
C TRP A 101 11.52 -3.61 -4.09
N PRO A 102 11.90 -3.17 -2.89
CA PRO A 102 12.47 -4.06 -1.89
C PRO A 102 11.44 -5.05 -1.37
N GLN A 103 11.89 -6.25 -1.04
CA GLN A 103 11.06 -7.19 -0.28
C GLN A 103 10.70 -6.58 1.08
N TRP A 104 9.45 -6.69 1.46
CA TRP A 104 8.94 -6.13 2.72
C TRP A 104 9.66 -6.73 3.93
N SER A 105 10.02 -8.01 3.85
CA SER A 105 10.73 -8.74 4.90
C SER A 105 12.07 -8.13 5.29
N ALA A 106 12.77 -7.48 4.37
CA ALA A 106 14.12 -6.98 4.64
C ALA A 106 14.13 -5.84 5.67
N ASN A 107 13.26 -4.84 5.50
CA ASN A 107 13.26 -3.64 6.33
C ASN A 107 11.84 -3.09 6.61
N GLN A 108 10.81 -3.88 6.42
CA GLN A 108 9.41 -3.42 6.50
C GLN A 108 9.19 -2.14 5.68
N THR A 109 9.60 -2.19 4.43
CA THR A 109 9.56 -1.05 3.52
C THR A 109 8.47 -1.24 2.46
N LEU A 110 7.73 -0.17 2.20
CA LEU A 110 6.73 -0.10 1.13
C LEU A 110 7.29 0.65 -0.06
N MET A 111 6.88 0.23 -1.26
CA MET A 111 6.90 1.10 -2.43
C MET A 111 5.73 2.07 -2.33
N ASN A 112 5.97 3.37 -2.42
CA ASN A 112 4.93 4.39 -2.47
C ASN A 112 4.84 4.98 -3.88
N PHE A 113 3.68 4.83 -4.52
CA PHE A 113 3.45 5.28 -5.89
C PHE A 113 2.78 6.65 -5.90
N PHE A 114 3.44 7.63 -6.52
CA PHE A 114 2.90 8.95 -6.84
C PHE A 114 2.68 9.05 -8.35
N ASN A 115 1.99 10.09 -8.80
CA ASN A 115 1.71 10.32 -10.22
C ASN A 115 2.98 10.37 -11.10
N ASN A 116 4.06 10.91 -10.57
CA ASN A 116 5.27 11.25 -11.32
C ASN A 116 6.56 10.59 -10.81
N HIS A 117 6.49 9.82 -9.72
CA HIS A 117 7.64 9.11 -9.18
C HIS A 117 7.22 8.00 -8.22
N GLY A 118 8.16 7.09 -7.91
CA GLY A 118 8.09 6.18 -6.80
C GLY A 118 8.97 6.67 -5.64
N ALA A 119 8.65 6.24 -4.43
CA ALA A 119 9.48 6.47 -3.24
C ALA A 119 9.41 5.27 -2.29
N LEU A 120 10.42 5.11 -1.46
CA LEU A 120 10.38 4.10 -0.40
C LEU A 120 9.85 4.73 0.88
N LEU A 121 8.98 4.00 1.57
CA LEU A 121 8.35 4.42 2.81
C LEU A 121 8.48 3.31 3.86
N ALA A 122 8.99 3.63 5.04
CA ALA A 122 8.98 2.70 6.15
C ALA A 122 7.55 2.37 6.58
N ASP A 123 7.24 1.08 6.75
CA ASP A 123 5.92 0.59 7.12
C ASP A 123 5.71 0.62 8.65
N ASN A 124 6.12 1.71 9.27
CA ASN A 124 5.99 1.94 10.72
C ASN A 124 5.06 3.12 11.07
N PHE A 125 4.48 3.76 10.08
CA PHE A 125 3.49 4.82 10.35
C PHE A 125 2.29 4.24 11.11
N ARG A 126 1.74 5.01 12.06
CA ARG A 126 0.65 4.58 12.97
C ARG A 126 1.00 3.33 13.79
N GLN A 127 2.25 3.20 14.21
CA GLN A 127 2.70 2.06 15.00
C GLN A 127 1.92 1.93 16.31
N ASP A 128 1.71 3.03 17.04
CA ASP A 128 0.95 3.03 18.30
C ASP A 128 -0.48 2.49 18.11
N THR A 129 -1.13 2.82 16.98
CA THR A 129 -2.45 2.31 16.65
C THR A 129 -2.40 0.81 16.33
N PHE A 130 -1.38 0.37 15.61
CA PHE A 130 -1.15 -1.04 15.30
C PHE A 130 -0.97 -1.85 16.59
N ASP A 131 -0.10 -1.42 17.47
CA ASP A 131 0.21 -2.09 18.73
C ASP A 131 -1.02 -2.15 19.65
N PHE A 132 -1.79 -1.06 19.71
CA PHE A 132 -3.04 -1.02 20.47
C PHE A 132 -4.06 -2.05 19.93
N LEU A 133 -4.28 -2.07 18.62
CA LEU A 133 -5.26 -3.00 18.01
C LEU A 133 -4.81 -4.46 18.14
N LEU A 134 -3.52 -4.73 17.91
CA LEU A 134 -2.98 -6.08 18.03
C LEU A 134 -3.10 -6.60 19.47
N SER A 135 -2.82 -5.74 20.46
CA SER A 135 -2.94 -6.09 21.88
C SER A 135 -4.39 -6.33 22.35
N ASN A 136 -5.36 -5.80 21.62
CA ASN A 136 -6.78 -5.86 21.96
C ASN A 136 -7.61 -6.69 20.96
N VAL A 137 -6.98 -7.41 20.04
CA VAL A 137 -7.68 -8.15 18.96
C VAL A 137 -8.76 -9.08 19.47
N GLY A 138 -8.54 -9.74 20.61
CA GLY A 138 -9.53 -10.62 21.25
C GLY A 138 -10.80 -9.90 21.74
N SER A 139 -10.77 -8.58 21.86
CA SER A 139 -11.92 -7.78 22.29
C SER A 139 -12.81 -7.33 21.12
N PHE A 140 -12.34 -7.49 19.89
CA PHE A 140 -13.05 -6.97 18.71
C PHE A 140 -14.08 -7.96 18.12
N HIS A 141 -14.19 -9.17 18.61
CA HIS A 141 -15.17 -10.19 18.17
C HIS A 141 -15.31 -10.33 16.64
N ILE A 142 -14.22 -10.16 15.88
CA ILE A 142 -14.13 -10.27 14.42
C ILE A 142 -13.41 -11.56 14.03
#